data_2dbf68df082139c5496055fab4652a7a
#
_entry.id   2dbf68df082139c5496055fab4652a7a
#
_cell.length_a   1.000
_cell.length_b   1.000
_cell.length_c   1.000
_cell.angle_alpha   90.00
_cell.angle_beta   90.00
_cell.angle_gamma   90.00
#
_symmetry.space_group_name_H-M   'P 1'
#
loop_
_entity.id
_entity.type
_entity.pdbx_description
1 polymer ?
#
loop_
_entity_poly.entity_id
_entity_poly.type
_entity_poly.pdbx_seq_one_letter_code
_entity_poly.pdbx_strand_id
1 'polypeptide(L)'
;MRAIGHGTHGKHRLTCAVYRQHFLLILLVVLAEKYYLCQPENICAKVNGFCKPLPLFKDYLQYGYYPYYMENQRDYYTTMEQVSNFVIETELPQLCGVDAGNTRKIKALLGILATSVPFEVDISKLSALIGVHRNTTLEYLADLGRADLLNLLYADLVSVKKMQKPDKIYLENPNMIYALASNPVKIGTVWETFAVNQLKYGHTVEYGKQTGDFRIDGKIIFEVGGADKTFKQIANIPDSYILADDIEYPYGHKLPLWLVGFMY
;
A
#
# COMPACT_ATOMS: atom_id res chain seq x y z
N MET A 1 32.58 -4.88 25.71
CA MET A 1 31.60 -3.81 25.45
C MET A 1 30.86 -4.13 24.16
N ARG A 2 29.62 -4.63 24.26
CA ARG A 2 28.74 -4.91 23.11
C ARG A 2 27.78 -3.73 23.00
N ALA A 3 27.86 -2.96 21.94
CA ALA A 3 26.89 -1.93 21.61
C ALA A 3 25.79 -2.53 20.74
N ILE A 4 24.59 -2.39 21.21
CA ILE A 4 23.32 -2.92 20.71
C ILE A 4 22.85 -2.02 19.57
N GLY A 5 22.83 -2.55 18.35
CA GLY A 5 22.19 -1.92 17.19
C GLY A 5 20.72 -2.31 17.09
N HIS A 6 19.88 -1.70 17.91
CA HIS A 6 18.42 -1.78 17.75
C HIS A 6 17.88 -0.36 17.70
N GLY A 7 17.48 0.13 16.52
CA GLY A 7 16.93 1.47 16.58
C GLY A 7 16.13 2.04 15.42
N THR A 8 16.20 1.57 14.21
CA THR A 8 15.55 2.28 13.10
C THR A 8 14.27 1.65 12.57
N HIS A 9 14.17 0.34 12.51
CA HIS A 9 12.91 -0.35 12.11
C HIS A 9 11.75 -0.11 13.10
N GLY A 10 12.04 0.15 14.39
CA GLY A 10 11.03 0.44 15.40
C GLY A 10 10.40 1.84 15.26
N LYS A 11 11.15 2.82 14.76
CA LYS A 11 10.66 4.21 14.70
C LYS A 11 9.67 4.43 13.54
N HIS A 12 9.90 3.84 12.36
CA HIS A 12 8.91 3.89 11.27
C HIS A 12 7.63 3.13 11.57
N ARG A 13 7.71 1.99 12.25
CA ARG A 13 6.52 1.26 12.73
C ARG A 13 5.75 2.04 13.80
N LEU A 14 6.43 2.78 14.67
CA LEU A 14 5.80 3.61 15.71
C LEU A 14 5.13 4.86 15.13
N THR A 15 5.68 5.48 14.09
CA THR A 15 5.07 6.64 13.43
C THR A 15 3.83 6.26 12.63
N CYS A 16 3.82 5.16 11.91
CA CYS A 16 2.59 4.60 11.32
C CYS A 16 1.53 4.27 12.39
N ALA A 17 1.96 3.82 13.59
CA ALA A 17 1.06 3.49 14.68
C ALA A 17 0.34 4.74 15.28
N VAL A 18 0.92 5.93 15.24
CA VAL A 18 0.35 7.14 15.86
C VAL A 18 -0.80 7.73 15.04
N TYR A 19 -0.78 7.67 13.70
CA TYR A 19 -1.94 8.09 12.87
C TYR A 19 -3.03 7.04 12.76
N ARG A 20 -2.65 5.80 12.95
CA ARG A 20 -3.60 4.82 13.39
C ARG A 20 -4.34 5.29 14.65
N GLN A 21 -3.84 6.26 15.42
CA GLN A 21 -4.49 6.65 16.67
C GLN A 21 -5.80 7.42 16.50
N HIS A 22 -6.03 8.20 15.45
CA HIS A 22 -7.38 8.77 15.23
C HIS A 22 -8.32 7.75 14.59
N PHE A 23 -7.83 6.93 13.68
CA PHE A 23 -8.50 5.71 13.21
C PHE A 23 -8.45 4.63 14.30
N LEU A 24 -7.39 4.55 15.13
CA LEU A 24 -7.23 3.64 16.29
C LEU A 24 -8.08 4.05 17.49
N LEU A 25 -8.43 5.32 17.69
CA LEU A 25 -9.41 5.66 18.74
C LEU A 25 -10.79 5.09 18.38
N ILE A 26 -11.14 5.14 17.11
CA ILE A 26 -12.31 4.42 16.57
C ILE A 26 -12.08 2.90 16.68
N LEU A 27 -10.90 2.41 16.37
CA LEU A 27 -10.50 1.01 16.46
C LEU A 27 -10.48 0.49 17.90
N LEU A 28 -9.95 1.22 18.88
CA LEU A 28 -9.93 0.80 20.30
C LEU A 28 -11.34 0.70 20.88
N VAL A 29 -12.25 1.57 20.45
CA VAL A 29 -13.68 1.45 20.82
C VAL A 29 -14.31 0.23 20.15
N VAL A 30 -13.86 -0.11 18.93
CA VAL A 30 -14.32 -1.29 18.19
C VAL A 30 -13.69 -2.59 18.71
N LEU A 31 -12.40 -2.59 19.09
CA LEU A 31 -11.67 -3.77 19.60
C LEU A 31 -11.97 -4.14 21.05
N ALA A 32 -12.58 -3.25 21.85
CA ALA A 32 -12.97 -3.56 23.22
C ALA A 32 -14.01 -4.69 23.31
N GLU A 33 -14.66 -5.07 22.21
CA GLU A 33 -15.64 -6.15 22.12
C GLU A 33 -15.20 -7.26 21.15
N LYS A 34 -14.10 -7.91 21.46
CA LYS A 34 -13.33 -8.86 20.62
C LYS A 34 -14.10 -10.02 19.98
N TYR A 35 -15.35 -10.27 20.33
CA TYR A 35 -16.15 -11.39 19.86
C TYR A 35 -17.32 -11.03 18.92
N TYR A 36 -17.70 -9.76 18.83
CA TYR A 36 -18.84 -9.32 18.04
C TYR A 36 -18.48 -8.81 16.62
N LEU A 37 -17.20 -8.58 16.36
CA LEU A 37 -16.71 -7.83 15.19
C LEU A 37 -16.21 -8.70 14.03
N CYS A 38 -16.51 -10.01 14.05
CA CYS A 38 -16.17 -10.89 12.92
C CYS A 38 -17.08 -10.71 11.68
N GLN A 39 -18.10 -9.84 11.76
CA GLN A 39 -19.02 -9.58 10.66
C GLN A 39 -18.85 -8.15 10.14
N PRO A 40 -18.62 -7.95 8.84
CA PRO A 40 -18.47 -6.63 8.22
C PRO A 40 -19.60 -5.66 8.56
N GLU A 41 -20.83 -6.14 8.65
CA GLU A 41 -22.03 -5.36 8.97
C GLU A 41 -21.94 -4.73 10.36
N ASN A 42 -21.45 -5.47 11.35
CA ASN A 42 -21.32 -4.98 12.72
C ASN A 42 -20.26 -3.89 12.85
N ILE A 43 -19.13 -4.05 12.16
CA ILE A 43 -18.08 -3.01 12.10
C ILE A 43 -18.65 -1.75 11.44
N CYS A 44 -19.31 -1.89 10.30
CA CYS A 44 -19.88 -0.75 9.60
C CYS A 44 -20.97 -0.05 10.42
N ALA A 45 -21.86 -0.77 11.08
CA ALA A 45 -22.90 -0.19 11.93
C ALA A 45 -22.27 0.59 13.10
N LYS A 46 -21.23 0.04 13.74
CA LYS A 46 -20.55 0.68 14.85
C LYS A 46 -19.82 1.94 14.41
N VAL A 47 -19.05 1.89 13.33
CA VAL A 47 -18.33 3.05 12.79
C VAL A 47 -19.29 4.17 12.38
N ASN A 48 -20.36 3.83 11.63
CA ASN A 48 -21.37 4.81 11.22
C ASN A 48 -22.16 5.41 12.40
N GLY A 49 -22.22 4.72 13.56
CA GLY A 49 -22.76 5.26 14.81
C GLY A 49 -21.91 6.35 15.45
N PHE A 50 -20.59 6.42 15.13
CA PHE A 50 -19.67 7.40 15.69
C PHE A 50 -19.31 8.53 14.71
N CYS A 51 -19.19 8.22 13.42
CA CYS A 51 -18.73 9.18 12.42
C CYS A 51 -19.27 8.83 11.03
N LYS A 52 -19.05 9.74 10.08
CA LYS A 52 -19.27 9.49 8.65
C LYS A 52 -17.98 8.93 8.05
N PRO A 53 -17.89 7.64 7.73
CA PRO A 53 -16.62 7.03 7.33
C PRO A 53 -16.10 7.54 5.98
N LEU A 54 -16.96 7.78 4.99
CA LEU A 54 -16.53 8.13 3.64
C LEU A 54 -15.75 9.43 3.55
N PRO A 55 -16.17 10.57 4.13
CA PRO A 55 -15.37 11.79 4.13
C PRO A 55 -14.01 11.59 4.81
N LEU A 56 -13.99 10.94 5.98
CA LEU A 56 -12.75 10.66 6.71
C LEU A 56 -11.82 9.73 5.94
N PHE A 57 -12.37 8.75 5.25
CA PHE A 57 -11.59 7.84 4.41
C PHE A 57 -10.97 8.57 3.21
N LYS A 58 -11.73 9.46 2.55
CA LYS A 58 -11.21 10.29 1.45
C LYS A 58 -10.05 11.18 1.89
N ASP A 59 -10.18 11.80 3.06
CA ASP A 59 -9.09 12.59 3.65
C ASP A 59 -7.89 11.71 4.01
N TYR A 60 -8.13 10.52 4.57
CA TYR A 60 -7.08 9.57 4.89
C TYR A 60 -6.29 9.13 3.64
N LEU A 61 -6.96 8.81 2.55
CA LEU A 61 -6.30 8.43 1.29
C LEU A 61 -5.34 9.51 0.77
N GLN A 62 -5.62 10.78 1.05
CA GLN A 62 -4.78 11.90 0.63
C GLN A 62 -3.73 12.30 1.66
N TYR A 63 -4.08 12.31 2.95
CA TYR A 63 -3.30 12.99 3.98
C TYR A 63 -3.07 12.17 5.25
N GLY A 64 -3.77 11.07 5.43
CA GLY A 64 -3.88 10.41 6.74
C GLY A 64 -2.77 9.44 7.08
N TYR A 65 -1.81 9.18 6.19
CA TYR A 65 -0.85 8.11 6.40
C TYR A 65 0.30 8.50 7.35
N TYR A 66 0.77 9.72 7.28
CA TYR A 66 1.91 10.19 8.09
C TYR A 66 1.54 11.31 9.06
N PRO A 67 2.06 11.24 10.32
CA PRO A 67 1.71 12.20 11.37
C PRO A 67 2.12 13.64 11.08
N TYR A 68 3.19 13.87 10.35
CA TYR A 68 3.65 15.22 10.06
C TYR A 68 2.67 16.07 9.23
N TYR A 69 1.59 15.47 8.68
CA TYR A 69 0.47 16.25 8.15
C TYR A 69 -0.16 17.19 9.19
N MET A 70 -0.25 16.73 10.44
CA MET A 70 -0.83 17.56 11.54
C MET A 70 0.11 18.68 11.96
N GLU A 71 1.40 18.49 11.77
CA GLU A 71 2.42 19.49 12.12
C GLU A 71 2.49 20.59 11.05
N ASN A 72 2.44 20.21 9.77
CA ASN A 72 2.52 21.12 8.64
C ASN A 72 1.77 20.61 7.41
N GLN A 73 0.50 20.97 7.32
CA GLN A 73 -0.36 20.57 6.19
C GLN A 73 0.12 21.15 4.85
N ARG A 74 0.67 22.39 4.86
CA ARG A 74 1.07 23.09 3.64
C ARG A 74 2.20 22.37 2.91
N ASP A 75 3.18 21.87 3.65
CA ASP A 75 4.39 21.28 3.07
C ASP A 75 4.37 19.75 3.13
N TYR A 76 3.21 19.15 3.41
CA TYR A 76 3.08 17.70 3.60
C TYR A 76 3.69 16.86 2.48
N TYR A 77 3.31 17.12 1.25
CA TYR A 77 3.82 16.36 0.10
C TYR A 77 5.30 16.63 -0.18
N THR A 78 5.74 17.88 0.00
CA THR A 78 7.17 18.23 -0.10
C THR A 78 7.99 17.48 0.97
N THR A 79 7.47 17.39 2.19
CA THR A 79 8.11 16.62 3.26
C THR A 79 8.18 15.12 2.92
N MET A 80 7.12 14.55 2.34
CA MET A 80 7.12 13.16 1.88
C MET A 80 8.17 12.89 0.80
N GLU A 81 8.28 13.79 -0.17
CA GLU A 81 9.31 13.70 -1.21
C GLU A 81 10.72 13.77 -0.60
N GLN A 82 10.95 14.69 0.33
CA GLN A 82 12.23 14.83 1.04
C GLN A 82 12.55 13.56 1.86
N VAL A 83 11.59 12.99 2.58
CA VAL A 83 11.76 11.75 3.33
C VAL A 83 12.08 10.59 2.40
N SER A 84 11.36 10.44 1.29
CA SER A 84 11.65 9.40 0.29
C SER A 84 13.05 9.54 -0.30
N ASN A 85 13.47 10.79 -0.59
CA ASN A 85 14.82 11.09 -1.05
C ASN A 85 15.88 10.76 -0.01
N PHE A 86 15.65 11.09 1.26
CA PHE A 86 16.54 10.77 2.37
C PHE A 86 16.71 9.26 2.56
N VAL A 87 15.64 8.49 2.50
CA VAL A 87 15.69 7.02 2.54
C VAL A 87 16.59 6.48 1.43
N ILE A 88 16.42 6.95 0.19
CA ILE A 88 17.21 6.47 -0.95
C ILE A 88 18.69 6.91 -0.85
N GLU A 89 18.97 8.12 -0.39
CA GLU A 89 20.34 8.65 -0.35
C GLU A 89 21.14 8.19 0.87
N THR A 90 20.46 7.91 1.97
CA THR A 90 21.13 7.67 3.25
C THR A 90 20.90 6.25 3.77
N GLU A 91 19.63 5.76 3.78
CA GLU A 91 19.33 4.47 4.38
C GLU A 91 19.63 3.30 3.44
N LEU A 92 19.31 3.40 2.15
CA LEU A 92 19.58 2.32 1.19
C LEU A 92 21.07 1.99 1.06
N PRO A 93 22.00 2.95 0.96
CA PRO A 93 23.44 2.65 1.00
C PRO A 93 23.87 1.88 2.25
N GLN A 94 23.32 2.25 3.41
CA GLN A 94 23.70 1.62 4.68
C GLN A 94 23.07 0.24 4.88
N LEU A 95 21.81 0.06 4.47
CA LEU A 95 21.05 -1.16 4.73
C LEU A 95 21.22 -2.23 3.64
N CYS A 96 21.35 -1.80 2.40
CA CYS A 96 21.36 -2.68 1.23
C CYS A 96 22.71 -2.71 0.52
N GLY A 97 23.70 -1.91 0.96
CA GLY A 97 25.01 -1.80 0.30
C GLY A 97 24.94 -1.14 -1.08
N VAL A 98 23.92 -0.34 -1.33
CA VAL A 98 23.77 0.39 -2.59
C VAL A 98 24.89 1.43 -2.71
N ASP A 99 25.59 1.44 -3.84
CA ASP A 99 26.58 2.47 -4.13
C ASP A 99 25.90 3.85 -4.22
N ALA A 100 26.44 4.83 -3.49
CA ALA A 100 25.93 6.21 -3.48
C ALA A 100 25.82 6.82 -4.90
N GLY A 101 26.66 6.41 -5.85
CA GLY A 101 26.56 6.80 -7.25
C GLY A 101 25.28 6.31 -7.97
N ASN A 102 24.63 5.29 -7.44
CA ASN A 102 23.41 4.71 -8.01
C ASN A 102 22.12 5.31 -7.46
N THR A 103 22.17 6.10 -6.39
CA THR A 103 20.96 6.68 -5.75
C THR A 103 20.14 7.54 -6.72
N ARG A 104 20.81 8.26 -7.65
CA ARG A 104 20.12 9.04 -8.70
C ARG A 104 19.28 8.17 -9.62
N LYS A 105 19.76 6.97 -9.98
CA LYS A 105 19.04 6.03 -10.84
C LYS A 105 17.86 5.39 -10.11
N ILE A 106 18.02 5.12 -8.82
CA ILE A 106 16.94 4.61 -7.95
C ILE A 106 15.82 5.64 -7.78
N LYS A 107 16.18 6.93 -7.59
CA LYS A 107 15.20 8.02 -7.58
C LYS A 107 14.45 8.15 -8.90
N ALA A 108 15.17 8.07 -10.03
CA ALA A 108 14.54 8.08 -11.35
C ALA A 108 13.58 6.89 -11.52
N LEU A 109 13.96 5.69 -11.04
CA LEU A 109 13.10 4.51 -11.05
C LEU A 109 11.82 4.74 -10.22
N LEU A 110 11.94 5.25 -8.99
CA LEU A 110 10.80 5.55 -8.14
C LEU A 110 9.86 6.58 -8.79
N GLY A 111 10.40 7.65 -9.39
CA GLY A 111 9.62 8.66 -10.11
C GLY A 111 8.86 8.09 -11.32
N ILE A 112 9.51 7.21 -12.11
CA ILE A 112 8.85 6.52 -13.24
C ILE A 112 7.70 5.65 -12.72
N LEU A 113 7.94 4.89 -11.66
CA LEU A 113 6.91 4.05 -11.07
C LEU A 113 5.76 4.90 -10.53
N ALA A 114 6.01 5.96 -9.77
CA ALA A 114 4.98 6.83 -9.22
C ALA A 114 4.04 7.40 -10.29
N THR A 115 4.56 7.67 -11.49
CA THR A 115 3.78 8.20 -12.61
C THR A 115 2.94 7.13 -13.32
N SER A 116 3.29 5.84 -13.16
CA SER A 116 2.76 4.73 -13.96
C SER A 116 1.98 3.69 -13.16
N VAL A 117 1.76 3.89 -11.86
CA VAL A 117 1.05 2.90 -10.99
C VAL A 117 -0.44 2.81 -11.35
N PRO A 118 -1.09 1.63 -11.30
CA PRO A 118 -0.52 0.31 -11.10
C PRO A 118 0.29 -0.11 -12.32
N PHE A 119 1.50 -0.61 -12.08
CA PHE A 119 2.45 -0.87 -13.15
C PHE A 119 2.52 -2.37 -13.47
N GLU A 120 2.08 -2.76 -14.66
CA GLU A 120 2.43 -4.06 -15.23
C GLU A 120 3.90 -4.03 -15.64
N VAL A 121 4.70 -4.83 -14.96
CA VAL A 121 6.15 -4.67 -14.95
C VAL A 121 6.80 -5.11 -16.26
N ASP A 122 7.30 -4.17 -17.03
CA ASP A 122 8.27 -4.42 -18.10
C ASP A 122 9.68 -4.01 -17.63
N ILE A 123 10.42 -4.98 -17.11
CA ILE A 123 11.78 -4.76 -16.60
C ILE A 123 12.72 -4.26 -17.70
N SER A 124 12.56 -4.72 -18.93
CA SER A 124 13.44 -4.30 -20.05
C SER A 124 13.25 -2.81 -20.36
N LYS A 125 11.99 -2.36 -20.38
CA LYS A 125 11.65 -0.94 -20.56
C LYS A 125 12.16 -0.09 -19.41
N LEU A 126 11.96 -0.52 -18.15
CA LEU A 126 12.48 0.19 -16.98
C LEU A 126 14.00 0.30 -17.01
N SER A 127 14.69 -0.81 -17.30
CA SER A 127 16.15 -0.87 -17.41
C SER A 127 16.70 0.12 -18.45
N ALA A 128 16.05 0.17 -19.60
CA ALA A 128 16.42 1.12 -20.66
C ALA A 128 16.21 2.59 -20.24
N LEU A 129 15.10 2.89 -19.54
CA LEU A 129 14.78 4.24 -19.07
C LEU A 129 15.77 4.77 -18.02
N ILE A 130 16.27 3.91 -17.13
CA ILE A 130 17.22 4.33 -16.07
C ILE A 130 18.69 4.03 -16.43
N GLY A 131 18.94 3.42 -17.60
CA GLY A 131 20.28 3.16 -18.11
C GLY A 131 21.09 2.17 -17.26
N VAL A 132 20.48 1.02 -16.87
CA VAL A 132 21.12 -0.08 -16.14
C VAL A 132 20.74 -1.43 -16.73
N HIS A 133 21.46 -2.49 -16.30
CA HIS A 133 21.11 -3.86 -16.69
C HIS A 133 19.85 -4.36 -16.00
N ARG A 134 19.18 -5.33 -16.61
CA ARG A 134 17.95 -5.96 -16.12
C ARG A 134 18.07 -6.44 -14.65
N ASN A 135 19.17 -7.10 -14.30
CA ASN A 135 19.37 -7.62 -12.96
C ASN A 135 19.52 -6.49 -11.94
N THR A 136 20.25 -5.43 -12.28
CA THR A 136 20.38 -4.23 -11.43
C THR A 136 19.02 -3.55 -11.21
N THR A 137 18.14 -3.52 -12.23
CA THR A 137 16.78 -3.00 -12.07
C THR A 137 15.98 -3.84 -11.07
N LEU A 138 16.08 -5.17 -11.14
CA LEU A 138 15.43 -6.06 -10.17
C LEU A 138 15.97 -5.88 -8.75
N GLU A 139 17.28 -5.67 -8.59
CA GLU A 139 17.91 -5.34 -7.31
C GLU A 139 17.37 -4.03 -6.75
N TYR A 140 17.32 -2.96 -7.55
CA TYR A 140 16.76 -1.68 -7.12
C TYR A 140 15.29 -1.76 -6.72
N LEU A 141 14.47 -2.55 -7.44
CA LEU A 141 13.09 -2.80 -7.05
C LEU A 141 13.00 -3.52 -5.69
N ALA A 142 13.84 -4.54 -5.49
CA ALA A 142 13.89 -5.26 -4.22
C ALA A 142 14.37 -4.35 -3.07
N ASP A 143 15.34 -3.45 -3.33
CA ASP A 143 15.84 -2.49 -2.35
C ASP A 143 14.78 -1.46 -1.96
N LEU A 144 14.07 -0.90 -2.95
CA LEU A 144 12.94 -0.01 -2.72
C LEU A 144 11.80 -0.69 -1.95
N GLY A 145 11.56 -1.98 -2.22
CA GLY A 145 10.60 -2.79 -1.45
C GLY A 145 11.04 -3.01 0.00
N ARG A 146 12.34 -3.26 0.24
CA ARG A 146 12.90 -3.40 1.60
C ARG A 146 12.89 -2.11 2.40
N ALA A 147 12.99 -0.97 1.70
CA ALA A 147 12.91 0.36 2.30
C ALA A 147 11.49 0.86 2.51
N ASP A 148 10.48 0.01 2.33
CA ASP A 148 9.05 0.37 2.43
C ASP A 148 8.66 1.58 1.56
N LEU A 149 9.22 1.67 0.34
CA LEU A 149 8.81 2.64 -0.68
C LEU A 149 7.93 2.01 -1.76
N LEU A 150 8.00 0.67 -1.93
CA LEU A 150 7.21 -0.10 -2.88
C LEU A 150 6.57 -1.33 -2.25
N ASN A 151 5.39 -1.69 -2.74
CA ASN A 151 4.77 -2.99 -2.57
C ASN A 151 4.94 -3.80 -3.85
N LEU A 152 5.72 -4.88 -3.78
CA LEU A 152 5.99 -5.79 -4.90
C LEU A 152 5.07 -6.99 -4.79
N LEU A 153 4.17 -7.19 -5.75
CA LEU A 153 3.25 -8.31 -5.76
C LEU A 153 3.66 -9.38 -6.77
N TYR A 154 3.50 -10.61 -6.36
CA TYR A 154 3.74 -11.82 -7.14
C TYR A 154 2.46 -12.65 -7.18
N ALA A 155 2.23 -13.35 -8.29
CA ALA A 155 1.03 -14.20 -8.43
C ALA A 155 1.18 -15.57 -7.78
N ASP A 156 2.41 -15.95 -7.44
CA ASP A 156 2.73 -17.18 -6.74
C ASP A 156 3.94 -16.94 -5.83
N LEU A 157 3.68 -16.81 -4.53
CA LEU A 157 4.72 -16.60 -3.53
C LEU A 157 5.52 -17.84 -3.19
N VAL A 158 4.98 -19.03 -3.46
CA VAL A 158 5.68 -20.32 -3.17
C VAL A 158 6.89 -20.49 -4.06
N SER A 159 6.82 -19.98 -5.28
CA SER A 159 7.90 -20.10 -6.28
C SER A 159 8.78 -18.85 -6.40
N VAL A 160 8.63 -17.83 -5.53
CA VAL A 160 9.44 -16.61 -5.61
C VAL A 160 10.92 -16.90 -5.38
N LYS A 161 11.73 -16.66 -6.40
CA LYS A 161 13.19 -16.71 -6.33
C LYS A 161 13.74 -15.32 -6.03
N LYS A 162 14.93 -15.25 -5.41
CA LYS A 162 15.57 -13.99 -4.97
C LYS A 162 15.61 -12.86 -6.01
N MET A 163 15.60 -13.18 -7.30
CA MET A 163 15.66 -12.21 -8.42
C MET A 163 14.46 -12.36 -9.36
N GLN A 164 13.31 -12.74 -8.82
CA GLN A 164 12.11 -12.89 -9.63
C GLN A 164 11.52 -11.51 -9.94
N LYS A 165 11.05 -11.35 -11.18
CA LYS A 165 10.29 -10.19 -11.61
C LYS A 165 8.96 -10.15 -10.86
N PRO A 166 8.60 -9.03 -10.18
CA PRO A 166 7.25 -8.86 -9.64
C PRO A 166 6.23 -8.78 -10.78
N ASP A 167 5.03 -9.26 -10.54
CA ASP A 167 3.92 -9.21 -11.50
C ASP A 167 3.26 -7.81 -11.50
N LYS A 168 3.06 -7.22 -10.32
CA LYS A 168 2.58 -5.84 -10.15
C LYS A 168 3.41 -5.08 -9.12
N ILE A 169 3.49 -3.77 -9.28
CA ILE A 169 4.17 -2.86 -8.34
C ILE A 169 3.21 -1.75 -7.97
N TYR A 170 3.14 -1.44 -6.67
CA TYR A 170 2.46 -0.29 -6.11
C TYR A 170 3.44 0.54 -5.29
N LEU A 171 3.17 1.83 -5.11
CA LEU A 171 3.84 2.61 -4.07
C LEU A 171 3.42 2.09 -2.70
N GLU A 172 4.20 2.40 -1.67
CA GLU A 172 3.93 1.89 -0.32
C GLU A 172 2.54 2.26 0.19
N ASN A 173 2.11 3.50 -0.07
CA ASN A 173 0.81 3.99 0.38
C ASN A 173 0.23 5.04 -0.57
N PRO A 174 -1.09 5.33 -0.46
CA PRO A 174 -1.78 6.29 -1.32
C PRO A 174 -1.19 7.70 -1.28
N ASN A 175 -0.76 8.19 -0.10
CA ASN A 175 -0.25 9.55 0.03
C ASN A 175 1.02 9.76 -0.81
N MET A 176 1.84 8.72 -0.97
CA MET A 176 3.03 8.78 -1.86
C MET A 176 2.65 8.98 -3.33
N ILE A 177 1.48 8.48 -3.76
CA ILE A 177 1.00 8.73 -5.13
C ILE A 177 0.78 10.23 -5.33
N TYR A 178 0.10 10.88 -4.37
CA TYR A 178 -0.14 12.33 -4.44
C TYR A 178 1.13 13.17 -4.33
N ALA A 179 2.13 12.69 -3.58
CA ALA A 179 3.39 13.41 -3.40
C ALA A 179 4.35 13.27 -4.59
N LEU A 180 4.41 12.10 -5.22
CA LEU A 180 5.46 11.76 -6.19
C LEU A 180 4.98 11.71 -7.64
N ALA A 181 3.67 11.57 -7.90
CA ALA A 181 3.16 11.49 -9.26
C ALA A 181 3.18 12.85 -9.96
N SER A 182 3.81 12.89 -11.15
CA SER A 182 3.83 14.09 -12.01
C SER A 182 2.55 14.26 -12.83
N ASN A 183 1.71 13.24 -12.91
CA ASN A 183 0.47 13.19 -13.68
C ASN A 183 -0.77 13.22 -12.77
N PRO A 184 -1.96 13.56 -13.30
CA PRO A 184 -3.20 13.44 -12.55
C PRO A 184 -3.37 12.05 -11.96
N VAL A 185 -3.64 11.99 -10.66
CA VAL A 185 -3.78 10.74 -9.92
C VAL A 185 -5.04 10.00 -10.34
N LYS A 186 -4.89 8.73 -10.70
CA LYS A 186 -6.02 7.84 -11.02
C LYS A 186 -6.58 7.26 -9.72
N ILE A 187 -7.83 7.54 -9.44
CA ILE A 187 -8.45 7.12 -8.17
C ILE A 187 -8.45 5.59 -7.97
N GLY A 188 -8.63 4.80 -9.02
CA GLY A 188 -8.53 3.34 -8.94
C GLY A 188 -7.17 2.86 -8.42
N THR A 189 -6.09 3.53 -8.84
CA THR A 189 -4.73 3.25 -8.34
C THR A 189 -4.60 3.55 -6.84
N VAL A 190 -5.22 4.63 -6.38
CA VAL A 190 -5.24 5.01 -4.96
C VAL A 190 -5.93 3.92 -4.13
N TRP A 191 -7.08 3.42 -4.61
CA TRP A 191 -7.84 2.37 -3.95
C TRP A 191 -7.07 1.04 -3.87
N GLU A 192 -6.49 0.59 -4.99
CA GLU A 192 -5.68 -0.63 -5.02
C GLU A 192 -4.44 -0.49 -4.12
N THR A 193 -3.74 0.65 -4.15
CA THR A 193 -2.58 0.91 -3.29
C THR A 193 -2.96 0.89 -1.81
N PHE A 194 -4.11 1.48 -1.44
CA PHE A 194 -4.64 1.41 -0.08
C PHE A 194 -4.92 -0.04 0.33
N ALA A 195 -5.62 -0.80 -0.50
CA ALA A 195 -5.96 -2.19 -0.19
C ALA A 195 -4.70 -3.04 0.05
N VAL A 196 -3.72 -2.98 -0.85
CA VAL A 196 -2.43 -3.70 -0.68
C VAL A 196 -1.73 -3.28 0.59
N ASN A 197 -1.61 -1.96 0.83
CA ASN A 197 -0.92 -1.44 1.99
C ASN A 197 -1.53 -1.93 3.30
N GLN A 198 -2.85 -1.91 3.43
CA GLN A 198 -3.51 -2.34 4.66
C GLN A 198 -3.48 -3.86 4.85
N LEU A 199 -3.81 -4.63 3.80
CA LEU A 199 -3.91 -6.08 3.88
C LEU A 199 -2.57 -6.77 4.18
N LYS A 200 -1.45 -6.25 3.66
CA LYS A 200 -0.12 -6.84 3.88
C LYS A 200 0.32 -6.90 5.35
N TYR A 201 -0.30 -6.14 6.26
CA TYR A 201 0.08 -6.14 7.67
C TYR A 201 -0.40 -7.37 8.43
N GLY A 202 -1.50 -7.98 8.00
CA GLY A 202 -2.06 -9.17 8.65
C GLY A 202 -2.13 -10.39 7.74
N HIS A 203 -1.96 -10.20 6.44
CA HIS A 203 -2.23 -11.21 5.43
C HIS A 203 -1.12 -11.33 4.39
N THR A 204 -1.07 -12.50 3.75
CA THR A 204 -0.29 -12.73 2.54
C THR A 204 -1.06 -12.21 1.34
N VAL A 205 -0.51 -11.21 0.64
CA VAL A 205 -1.15 -10.58 -0.52
C VAL A 205 -0.44 -11.00 -1.80
N GLU A 206 -1.15 -11.66 -2.69
CA GLU A 206 -0.67 -12.07 -4.00
C GLU A 206 -1.43 -11.33 -5.11
N TYR A 207 -0.81 -11.20 -6.28
CA TYR A 207 -1.48 -10.66 -7.46
C TYR A 207 -2.50 -11.66 -8.02
N GLY A 208 -3.77 -11.24 -8.17
CA GLY A 208 -4.87 -12.08 -8.59
C GLY A 208 -4.87 -12.51 -10.07
N LYS A 209 -4.07 -11.84 -10.92
CA LYS A 209 -4.03 -12.04 -12.39
C LYS A 209 -5.42 -11.86 -13.03
N GLN A 210 -5.98 -12.96 -13.57
CA GLN A 210 -7.27 -12.96 -14.27
C GLN A 210 -8.46 -13.16 -13.31
N THR A 211 -8.19 -13.46 -12.03
CA THR A 211 -9.20 -13.82 -11.04
C THR A 211 -9.46 -12.70 -10.02
N GLY A 212 -9.24 -11.45 -10.38
CA GLY A 212 -9.37 -10.30 -9.49
C GLY A 212 -8.06 -9.53 -9.34
N ASP A 213 -8.06 -8.49 -8.51
CA ASP A 213 -6.86 -7.69 -8.28
C ASP A 213 -5.91 -8.39 -7.31
N PHE A 214 -6.43 -8.99 -6.24
CA PHE A 214 -5.64 -9.60 -5.17
C PHE A 214 -6.19 -10.97 -4.77
N ARG A 215 -5.26 -11.87 -4.40
CA ARG A 215 -5.54 -13.11 -3.69
C ARG A 215 -4.91 -13.04 -2.31
N ILE A 216 -5.73 -13.23 -1.27
CA ILE A 216 -5.33 -13.09 0.12
C ILE A 216 -5.28 -14.48 0.76
N ASP A 217 -4.15 -14.78 1.41
CA ASP A 217 -3.88 -16.06 2.11
C ASP A 217 -4.10 -17.29 1.21
N GLY A 218 -3.86 -17.12 -0.10
CA GLY A 218 -4.06 -18.15 -1.11
C GLY A 218 -5.52 -18.52 -1.39
N LYS A 219 -6.50 -17.86 -0.76
CA LYS A 219 -7.91 -18.29 -0.73
C LYS A 219 -8.89 -17.21 -1.16
N ILE A 220 -8.89 -16.05 -0.50
CA ILE A 220 -9.89 -15.00 -0.70
C ILE A 220 -9.49 -14.14 -1.89
N ILE A 221 -10.44 -13.87 -2.78
CA ILE A 221 -10.23 -13.01 -3.96
C ILE A 221 -10.88 -11.66 -3.73
N PHE A 222 -10.09 -10.60 -3.91
CA PHE A 222 -10.59 -9.23 -3.92
C PHE A 222 -10.44 -8.60 -5.30
N GLU A 223 -11.51 -7.92 -5.71
CA GLU A 223 -11.56 -6.98 -6.83
C GLU A 223 -11.81 -5.58 -6.27
N VAL A 224 -11.05 -4.58 -6.67
CA VAL A 224 -11.15 -3.21 -6.13
C VAL A 224 -11.83 -2.31 -7.15
N GLY A 225 -12.68 -1.39 -6.69
CA GLY A 225 -13.33 -0.43 -7.59
C GLY A 225 -14.27 0.55 -6.90
N GLY A 226 -15.01 1.30 -7.70
CA GLY A 226 -16.06 2.19 -7.22
C GLY A 226 -17.37 1.44 -6.91
N ALA A 227 -18.36 2.18 -6.43
CA ALA A 227 -19.69 1.66 -6.08
C ALA A 227 -20.36 0.87 -7.23
N ASP A 228 -20.12 1.29 -8.49
CA ASP A 228 -20.72 0.66 -9.69
C ASP A 228 -19.94 -0.57 -10.20
N LYS A 229 -18.81 -0.93 -9.59
CA LYS A 229 -18.03 -2.10 -10.00
C LYS A 229 -18.90 -3.36 -9.99
N THR A 230 -18.86 -4.14 -11.07
CA THR A 230 -19.66 -5.35 -11.25
C THR A 230 -18.87 -6.62 -10.99
N PHE A 231 -19.56 -7.70 -10.62
CA PHE A 231 -18.96 -9.02 -10.35
C PHE A 231 -18.47 -9.79 -11.59
N LYS A 232 -18.51 -9.22 -12.79
CA LYS A 232 -18.22 -9.96 -14.03
C LYS A 232 -16.91 -10.75 -14.01
N GLN A 233 -15.86 -10.20 -13.40
CA GLN A 233 -14.53 -10.83 -13.35
C GLN A 233 -14.45 -11.97 -12.32
N ILE A 234 -15.25 -11.91 -11.24
CA ILE A 234 -15.15 -12.82 -10.10
C ILE A 234 -16.46 -13.60 -9.84
N ALA A 235 -17.46 -13.50 -10.73
CA ALA A 235 -18.84 -14.00 -10.51
C ALA A 235 -18.93 -15.50 -10.19
N ASN A 236 -17.97 -16.32 -10.65
CA ASN A 236 -17.97 -17.77 -10.45
C ASN A 236 -16.82 -18.24 -9.54
N ILE A 237 -16.21 -17.32 -8.81
CA ILE A 237 -15.08 -17.64 -7.94
C ILE A 237 -15.57 -17.68 -6.50
N PRO A 238 -15.43 -18.83 -5.82
CA PRO A 238 -15.75 -18.93 -4.39
C PRO A 238 -14.91 -17.94 -3.56
N ASP A 239 -15.43 -17.53 -2.43
CA ASP A 239 -14.75 -16.61 -1.49
C ASP A 239 -14.24 -15.34 -2.18
N SER A 240 -15.01 -14.77 -3.12
CA SER A 240 -14.65 -13.56 -3.86
C SER A 240 -15.54 -12.37 -3.48
N TYR A 241 -14.93 -11.19 -3.36
CA TYR A 241 -15.58 -9.96 -2.91
C TYR A 241 -15.10 -8.76 -3.73
N ILE A 242 -15.95 -7.74 -3.85
CA ILE A 242 -15.57 -6.42 -4.35
C ILE A 242 -15.32 -5.51 -3.15
N LEU A 243 -14.11 -4.92 -3.08
CA LEU A 243 -13.81 -3.80 -2.19
C LEU A 243 -14.21 -2.52 -2.91
N ALA A 244 -15.35 -1.95 -2.54
CA ALA A 244 -15.93 -0.80 -3.24
C ALA A 244 -15.76 0.49 -2.44
N ASP A 245 -15.28 1.56 -3.10
CA ASP A 245 -15.37 2.92 -2.57
C ASP A 245 -16.80 3.47 -2.75
N ASP A 246 -17.08 4.59 -2.05
CA ASP A 246 -18.38 5.26 -2.03
C ASP A 246 -19.56 4.41 -1.52
N ILE A 247 -19.30 3.35 -0.73
CA ILE A 247 -20.34 2.63 0.01
C ILE A 247 -20.04 2.63 1.51
N GLU A 248 -21.08 2.79 2.34
CA GLU A 248 -20.96 2.82 3.80
C GLU A 248 -21.24 1.46 4.44
N TYR A 249 -22.02 0.61 3.79
CA TYR A 249 -22.44 -0.70 4.29
C TYR A 249 -22.16 -1.80 3.27
N PRO A 250 -21.90 -3.03 3.73
CA PRO A 250 -21.80 -4.18 2.86
C PRO A 250 -23.12 -4.45 2.13
N TYR A 251 -23.04 -4.97 0.92
CA TYR A 251 -24.17 -5.43 0.16
C TYR A 251 -23.80 -6.69 -0.65
N GLY A 252 -24.32 -7.83 -0.25
CA GLY A 252 -23.95 -9.13 -0.82
C GLY A 252 -22.45 -9.38 -0.70
N HIS A 253 -21.77 -9.55 -1.83
CA HIS A 253 -20.30 -9.70 -1.87
C HIS A 253 -19.54 -8.37 -2.08
N LYS A 254 -20.20 -7.21 -1.97
CA LYS A 254 -19.53 -5.92 -1.94
C LYS A 254 -19.27 -5.50 -0.50
N LEU A 255 -18.03 -5.18 -0.21
CA LEU A 255 -17.57 -4.67 1.08
C LEU A 255 -17.08 -3.23 0.90
N PRO A 256 -17.33 -2.32 1.84
CA PRO A 256 -16.75 -0.99 1.82
C PRO A 256 -15.22 -1.06 1.80
N LEU A 257 -14.59 -0.33 0.88
CA LEU A 257 -13.14 -0.32 0.76
C LEU A 257 -12.46 0.16 2.07
N TRP A 258 -13.03 1.15 2.74
CA TRP A 258 -12.51 1.66 4.02
C TRP A 258 -12.46 0.60 5.13
N LEU A 259 -13.28 -0.46 5.02
CA LEU A 259 -13.32 -1.56 5.98
C LEU A 259 -12.00 -2.33 6.04
N VAL A 260 -11.23 -2.35 4.93
CA VAL A 260 -9.92 -3.01 4.85
C VAL A 260 -8.94 -2.48 5.90
N GLY A 261 -9.05 -1.22 6.30
CA GLY A 261 -8.28 -0.64 7.39
C GLY A 261 -8.51 -1.27 8.77
N PHE A 262 -9.44 -2.22 8.90
CA PHE A 262 -9.77 -2.94 10.15
C PHE A 262 -9.49 -4.46 10.05
N MET A 263 -8.90 -4.93 8.95
CA MET A 263 -8.67 -6.36 8.66
C MET A 263 -7.26 -6.85 9.07
N TYR A 264 -6.70 -6.40 10.19
CA TYR A 264 -5.37 -6.82 10.68
C TYR A 264 -5.36 -7.18 12.15
#